data_2e2bd3a9a3d7fad32af8b0892bbe2b27
#
_entry.id   2e2bd3a9a3d7fad32af8b0892bbe2b27
#
_cell.length_a   1.000
_cell.length_b   1.000
_cell.length_c   1.000
_cell.angle_alpha   90.00
_cell.angle_beta   90.00
_cell.angle_gamma   90.00
#
_symmetry.space_group_name_H-M   'P 1'
#
loop_
_entity.id
_entity.type
_entity.pdbx_description
1 polymer ?
#
loop_
_entity_poly.entity_id
_entity_poly.type
_entity_poly.pdbx_seq_one_letter_code
_entity_poly.pdbx_strand_id
1 'polypeptide(L)'
;MPKGPFLPSDFTATKFSTAADKAEFGNTLLRVIDSEWAPALFTKSFYTRLSMCFAHIANYNRTQFYEEWFSSLAAQVRFLKHTLRFPCYGDPEYTFSDVESAIQREIVNRNYLARYELRLAEEQQSTDLALLRQLESKYRTPARERDQELQLAVPPVDQTPVTPIQGSLF
;
A
#
# COMPACT_ATOMS: atom_id res chain seq x y z
N MET A 1 -30.92 1.80 6.25
CA MET A 1 -29.94 0.71 6.33
C MET A 1 -29.03 0.79 5.12
N PRO A 2 -27.72 0.71 5.24
CA PRO A 2 -26.83 0.69 4.07
C PRO A 2 -27.07 -0.59 3.29
N LYS A 3 -27.53 -0.45 2.06
CA LYS A 3 -27.77 -1.57 1.14
C LYS A 3 -26.41 -2.08 0.65
N GLY A 4 -25.92 -3.18 1.26
CA GLY A 4 -24.80 -3.95 0.72
C GLY A 4 -25.30 -5.11 -0.12
N PRO A 5 -24.41 -5.87 -0.76
CA PRO A 5 -24.77 -7.01 -1.60
C PRO A 5 -25.31 -8.21 -0.82
N PHE A 6 -25.07 -8.29 0.49
CA PHE A 6 -25.43 -9.44 1.30
C PHE A 6 -26.79 -9.26 1.99
N LEU A 7 -27.62 -10.29 1.90
CA LEU A 7 -28.91 -10.39 2.55
C LEU A 7 -28.85 -11.43 3.69
N PRO A 8 -29.72 -11.32 4.71
CA PRO A 8 -29.81 -12.37 5.76
C PRO A 8 -30.08 -13.78 5.23
N SER A 9 -30.79 -13.89 4.09
CA SER A 9 -31.04 -15.17 3.42
C SER A 9 -29.82 -15.87 2.89
N ASP A 10 -28.69 -15.16 2.76
CA ASP A 10 -27.44 -15.71 2.20
C ASP A 10 -26.62 -16.48 3.23
N PHE A 11 -27.01 -16.39 4.51
CA PHE A 11 -26.22 -16.90 5.62
C PHE A 11 -27.02 -17.77 6.59
N THR A 12 -26.30 -18.69 7.23
CA THR A 12 -26.84 -19.55 8.29
C THR A 12 -26.59 -18.90 9.66
N ALA A 13 -27.63 -18.80 10.49
CA ALA A 13 -27.47 -18.30 11.86
C ALA A 13 -26.63 -19.26 12.71
N THR A 14 -25.81 -18.72 13.60
CA THR A 14 -25.11 -19.48 14.64
C THR A 14 -25.86 -19.37 15.97
N LYS A 15 -25.41 -20.10 16.99
CA LYS A 15 -25.93 -19.97 18.36
C LYS A 15 -25.81 -18.54 18.92
N PHE A 16 -24.82 -17.75 18.46
CA PHE A 16 -24.48 -16.44 19.03
C PHE A 16 -24.66 -15.28 18.05
N SER A 17 -24.92 -15.56 16.78
CA SER A 17 -25.06 -14.54 15.73
C SER A 17 -26.19 -14.90 14.78
N THR A 18 -27.09 -13.96 14.55
CA THR A 18 -28.17 -14.14 13.59
C THR A 18 -27.63 -14.06 12.14
N ALA A 19 -28.39 -14.58 11.17
CA ALA A 19 -28.10 -14.39 9.76
C ALA A 19 -28.04 -12.90 9.37
N ALA A 20 -28.86 -12.06 10.00
CA ALA A 20 -28.83 -10.60 9.82
C ALA A 20 -27.52 -9.98 10.34
N ASP A 21 -26.99 -10.45 11.49
CA ASP A 21 -25.70 -10.01 12.01
C ASP A 21 -24.55 -10.36 11.06
N LYS A 22 -24.57 -11.55 10.47
CA LYS A 22 -23.60 -11.99 9.49
C LYS A 22 -23.65 -11.13 8.22
N ALA A 23 -24.83 -10.87 7.69
CA ALA A 23 -25.03 -9.99 6.52
C ALA A 23 -24.55 -8.55 6.81
N GLU A 24 -24.89 -8.01 7.98
CA GLU A 24 -24.45 -6.67 8.39
C GLU A 24 -22.93 -6.58 8.51
N PHE A 25 -22.28 -7.61 9.09
CA PHE A 25 -20.83 -7.65 9.19
C PHE A 25 -20.17 -7.67 7.82
N GLY A 26 -20.58 -8.56 6.91
CA GLY A 26 -20.05 -8.63 5.55
C GLY A 26 -20.22 -7.31 4.79
N ASN A 27 -21.40 -6.72 4.83
CA ASN A 27 -21.69 -5.43 4.21
C ASN A 27 -20.86 -4.29 4.83
N THR A 28 -20.61 -4.34 6.14
CA THR A 28 -19.79 -3.34 6.81
C THR A 28 -18.32 -3.47 6.41
N LEU A 29 -17.78 -4.70 6.30
CA LEU A 29 -16.41 -4.90 5.86
C LEU A 29 -16.19 -4.41 4.42
N LEU A 30 -17.10 -4.71 3.50
CA LEU A 30 -17.02 -4.18 2.13
C LEU A 30 -17.06 -2.64 2.11
N ARG A 31 -17.90 -2.03 2.93
CA ARG A 31 -17.95 -0.58 3.08
C ARG A 31 -16.67 0.00 3.68
N VAL A 32 -16.02 -0.68 4.63
CA VAL A 32 -14.70 -0.30 5.17
C VAL A 32 -13.67 -0.30 4.06
N ILE A 33 -13.65 -1.34 3.21
CA ILE A 33 -12.74 -1.42 2.04
C ILE A 33 -13.05 -0.30 1.04
N ASP A 34 -14.31 -0.09 0.68
CA ASP A 34 -14.74 0.95 -0.26
C ASP A 34 -14.43 2.38 0.21
N SER A 35 -14.47 2.62 1.52
CA SER A 35 -14.14 3.91 2.14
C SER A 35 -12.66 4.08 2.51
N GLU A 36 -11.80 3.29 1.86
CA GLU A 36 -10.34 3.36 2.07
C GLU A 36 -9.95 3.16 3.54
N TRP A 37 -10.61 2.20 4.18
CA TRP A 37 -10.32 1.79 5.56
C TRP A 37 -10.49 2.92 6.59
N ALA A 38 -11.47 3.80 6.38
CA ALA A 38 -11.70 4.96 7.23
C ALA A 38 -11.81 4.57 8.72
N PRO A 39 -11.00 5.16 9.62
CA PRO A 39 -10.98 4.81 11.05
C PRO A 39 -12.35 4.94 11.74
N ALA A 40 -13.19 5.87 11.26
CA ALA A 40 -14.53 6.09 11.80
C ALA A 40 -15.45 4.87 11.66
N LEU A 41 -15.23 4.01 10.69
CA LEU A 41 -15.98 2.77 10.49
C LEU A 41 -15.45 1.61 11.32
N PHE A 42 -14.25 1.72 11.89
CA PHE A 42 -13.63 0.70 12.71
C PHE A 42 -14.10 0.76 14.16
N THR A 43 -15.40 0.54 14.36
CA THR A 43 -16.05 0.57 15.67
C THR A 43 -15.72 -0.66 16.51
N LYS A 44 -15.98 -0.59 17.83
CA LYS A 44 -15.81 -1.74 18.74
C LYS A 44 -16.69 -2.93 18.32
N SER A 45 -17.94 -2.67 17.94
CA SER A 45 -18.87 -3.72 17.49
C SER A 45 -18.38 -4.40 16.20
N PHE A 46 -17.92 -3.61 15.24
CA PHE A 46 -17.33 -4.16 14.00
C PHE A 46 -16.09 -5.00 14.30
N TYR A 47 -15.17 -4.52 15.13
CA TYR A 47 -13.96 -5.26 15.51
C TYR A 47 -14.29 -6.58 16.22
N THR A 48 -15.29 -6.61 17.10
CA THR A 48 -15.72 -7.85 17.77
C THR A 48 -16.15 -8.91 16.77
N ARG A 49 -16.94 -8.55 15.76
CA ARG A 49 -17.37 -9.47 14.70
C ARG A 49 -16.20 -9.85 13.76
N LEU A 50 -15.35 -8.89 13.43
CA LEU A 50 -14.14 -9.14 12.65
C LEU A 50 -13.20 -10.13 13.33
N SER A 51 -13.03 -10.05 14.65
CA SER A 51 -12.21 -10.98 15.41
C SER A 51 -12.82 -12.40 15.51
N MET A 52 -14.13 -12.53 15.36
CA MET A 52 -14.77 -13.84 15.23
C MET A 52 -14.53 -14.48 13.86
N CYS A 53 -14.61 -13.67 12.80
CA CYS A 53 -14.40 -14.13 11.43
C CYS A 53 -12.92 -14.42 11.16
N PHE A 54 -12.03 -13.52 11.59
CA PHE A 54 -10.58 -13.57 11.33
C PHE A 54 -9.79 -13.85 12.63
N ALA A 55 -10.23 -14.80 13.43
CA ALA A 55 -9.64 -15.12 14.73
C ALA A 55 -8.14 -15.43 14.68
N HIS A 56 -7.65 -15.96 13.57
CA HIS A 56 -6.25 -16.35 13.37
C HIS A 56 -5.29 -15.16 13.19
N ILE A 57 -5.82 -13.96 12.89
CA ILE A 57 -5.04 -12.71 12.83
C ILE A 57 -5.51 -11.66 13.85
N ALA A 58 -6.62 -11.91 14.53
CA ALA A 58 -7.17 -10.95 15.49
C ALA A 58 -6.28 -10.83 16.73
N ASN A 59 -5.93 -9.59 17.05
CA ASN A 59 -5.31 -9.26 18.31
C ASN A 59 -6.41 -8.95 19.33
N TYR A 60 -6.12 -9.12 20.62
CA TYR A 60 -7.06 -8.72 21.68
C TYR A 60 -7.20 -7.20 21.81
N ASN A 61 -6.35 -6.43 21.11
CA ASN A 61 -6.33 -4.97 21.10
C ASN A 61 -6.80 -4.43 19.74
N ARG A 62 -7.94 -3.73 19.76
CA ARG A 62 -8.55 -3.12 18.57
C ARG A 62 -7.63 -2.13 17.86
N THR A 63 -6.96 -1.26 18.63
CA THR A 63 -6.08 -0.22 18.08
C THR A 63 -4.87 -0.85 17.38
N GLN A 64 -4.24 -1.82 18.05
CA GLN A 64 -3.11 -2.54 17.48
C GLN A 64 -3.49 -3.31 16.20
N PHE A 65 -4.67 -3.94 16.17
CA PHE A 65 -5.16 -4.59 14.95
C PHE A 65 -5.30 -3.59 13.80
N TYR A 66 -5.89 -2.42 14.07
CA TYR A 66 -6.04 -1.38 13.05
C TYR A 66 -4.68 -0.91 12.53
N GLU A 67 -3.74 -0.62 13.41
CA GLU A 67 -2.38 -0.20 13.05
C GLU A 67 -1.65 -1.25 12.20
N GLU A 68 -1.79 -2.51 12.54
CA GLU A 68 -1.11 -3.61 11.86
C GLU A 68 -1.72 -3.93 10.48
N TRP A 69 -3.04 -3.88 10.33
CA TRP A 69 -3.73 -4.40 9.15
C TRP A 69 -4.41 -3.34 8.28
N PHE A 70 -4.74 -2.17 8.82
CA PHE A 70 -5.59 -1.19 8.13
C PHE A 70 -4.95 0.19 7.99
N SER A 71 -3.89 0.52 8.72
CA SER A 71 -3.34 1.87 8.81
C SER A 71 -2.57 2.34 7.59
N SER A 72 -2.06 1.44 6.77
CA SER A 72 -1.27 1.75 5.58
C SER A 72 -1.70 0.94 4.38
N LEU A 73 -1.43 1.45 3.18
CA LEU A 73 -1.78 0.77 1.93
C LEU A 73 -1.12 -0.62 1.83
N ALA A 74 0.13 -0.76 2.28
CA ALA A 74 0.81 -2.05 2.34
C ALA A 74 0.13 -3.03 3.31
N ALA A 75 -0.35 -2.55 4.47
CA ALA A 75 -1.10 -3.35 5.43
C ALA A 75 -2.45 -3.80 4.86
N GLN A 76 -3.16 -2.92 4.16
CA GLN A 76 -4.43 -3.19 3.50
C GLN A 76 -4.29 -4.26 2.41
N VAL A 77 -3.26 -4.15 1.56
CA VAL A 77 -2.92 -5.19 0.56
C VAL A 77 -2.61 -6.52 1.25
N ARG A 78 -1.85 -6.50 2.34
CA ARG A 78 -1.55 -7.70 3.13
C ARG A 78 -2.81 -8.34 3.69
N PHE A 79 -3.76 -7.57 4.22
CA PHE A 79 -5.04 -8.08 4.72
C PHE A 79 -5.86 -8.74 3.60
N LEU A 80 -5.98 -8.09 2.44
CA LEU A 80 -6.71 -8.64 1.29
C LEU A 80 -6.08 -9.95 0.79
N LYS A 81 -4.75 -10.00 0.67
CA LYS A 81 -4.02 -11.23 0.32
C LYS A 81 -4.24 -12.34 1.34
N HIS A 82 -4.18 -11.99 2.62
CA HIS A 82 -4.40 -12.94 3.70
C HIS A 82 -5.82 -13.52 3.65
N THR A 83 -6.83 -12.64 3.52
CA THR A 83 -8.23 -13.06 3.40
C THR A 83 -8.46 -14.00 2.22
N LEU A 84 -7.83 -13.76 1.07
CA LEU A 84 -7.98 -14.63 -0.12
C LEU A 84 -7.21 -15.95 0.00
N ARG A 85 -6.11 -15.98 0.75
CA ARG A 85 -5.24 -17.16 0.87
C ARG A 85 -5.78 -18.21 1.85
N PHE A 86 -6.42 -17.78 2.91
CA PHE A 86 -6.86 -18.65 4.00
C PHE A 86 -8.39 -18.76 4.00
N PRO A 87 -8.95 -19.79 3.34
CA PRO A 87 -10.37 -20.03 3.39
C PRO A 87 -10.78 -20.41 4.82
N CYS A 88 -11.95 -19.94 5.24
CA CYS A 88 -12.56 -20.35 6.49
C CYS A 88 -13.11 -21.76 6.36
N TYR A 89 -12.64 -22.62 7.25
CA TYR A 89 -13.16 -23.97 7.34
C TYR A 89 -14.11 -24.07 8.53
N GLY A 90 -15.19 -24.77 8.33
CA GLY A 90 -16.13 -25.08 9.38
C GLY A 90 -17.57 -24.99 8.93
N ASP A 91 -18.44 -25.59 9.73
CA ASP A 91 -19.87 -25.57 9.50
C ASP A 91 -20.43 -24.15 9.77
N PRO A 92 -21.17 -23.54 8.85
CA PRO A 92 -21.78 -22.22 9.02
C PRO A 92 -22.72 -22.11 10.25
N GLU A 93 -23.24 -23.21 10.75
CA GLU A 93 -24.04 -23.21 12.00
C GLU A 93 -23.21 -22.87 13.23
N TYR A 94 -21.87 -23.07 13.17
CA TYR A 94 -20.96 -22.81 14.29
C TYR A 94 -19.92 -21.73 14.00
N THR A 95 -19.74 -21.34 12.74
CA THR A 95 -18.66 -20.46 12.30
C THR A 95 -19.15 -19.35 11.39
N PHE A 96 -18.25 -18.46 11.00
CA PHE A 96 -18.46 -17.41 9.99
C PHE A 96 -17.96 -17.81 8.58
N SER A 97 -17.79 -19.11 8.31
CA SER A 97 -17.26 -19.64 7.05
C SER A 97 -18.03 -19.20 5.81
N ASP A 98 -19.35 -19.12 5.90
CA ASP A 98 -20.24 -18.64 4.84
C ASP A 98 -20.02 -17.15 4.54
N VAL A 99 -19.88 -16.31 5.57
CA VAL A 99 -19.61 -14.87 5.44
C VAL A 99 -18.23 -14.65 4.85
N GLU A 100 -17.20 -15.35 5.35
CA GLU A 100 -15.83 -15.23 4.85
C GLU A 100 -15.75 -15.62 3.37
N SER A 101 -16.38 -16.71 2.98
CA SER A 101 -16.46 -17.16 1.57
C SER A 101 -17.19 -16.15 0.70
N ALA A 102 -18.25 -15.51 1.21
CA ALA A 102 -18.95 -14.45 0.50
C ALA A 102 -18.09 -13.19 0.32
N ILE A 103 -17.39 -12.78 1.38
CA ILE A 103 -16.43 -11.65 1.34
C ILE A 103 -15.31 -11.93 0.33
N GLN A 104 -14.72 -13.13 0.33
CA GLN A 104 -13.68 -13.50 -0.64
C GLN A 104 -14.16 -13.36 -2.08
N ARG A 105 -15.38 -13.85 -2.38
CA ARG A 105 -15.98 -13.69 -3.71
C ARG A 105 -16.14 -12.21 -4.10
N GLU A 106 -16.61 -11.38 -3.20
CA GLU A 106 -16.77 -9.95 -3.47
C GLU A 106 -15.42 -9.23 -3.65
N ILE A 107 -14.38 -9.61 -2.90
CA ILE A 107 -13.02 -9.08 -3.08
C ILE A 107 -12.51 -9.38 -4.50
N VAL A 108 -12.74 -10.60 -4.99
CA VAL A 108 -12.35 -11.01 -6.35
C VAL A 108 -13.22 -10.31 -7.40
N ASN A 109 -14.55 -10.34 -7.25
CA ASN A 109 -15.50 -9.78 -8.23
C ASN A 109 -15.30 -8.28 -8.44
N ARG A 110 -14.95 -7.55 -7.40
CA ARG A 110 -14.71 -6.10 -7.45
C ARG A 110 -13.26 -5.73 -7.71
N ASN A 111 -12.38 -6.70 -7.92
CA ASN A 111 -10.95 -6.51 -8.14
C ASN A 111 -10.26 -5.63 -7.05
N TYR A 112 -10.69 -5.76 -5.79
CA TYR A 112 -10.12 -4.94 -4.73
C TYR A 112 -8.61 -5.14 -4.61
N LEU A 113 -8.12 -6.38 -4.60
CA LEU A 113 -6.69 -6.64 -4.45
C LEU A 113 -5.88 -5.96 -5.56
N ALA A 114 -6.24 -6.13 -6.82
CA ALA A 114 -5.54 -5.52 -7.94
C ALA A 114 -5.55 -3.97 -7.88
N ARG A 115 -6.69 -3.38 -7.49
CA ARG A 115 -6.80 -1.92 -7.31
C ARG A 115 -5.87 -1.40 -6.21
N TYR A 116 -5.80 -2.10 -5.08
CA TYR A 116 -4.93 -1.70 -3.96
C TYR A 116 -3.46 -1.96 -4.26
N GLU A 117 -3.11 -3.03 -4.97
CA GLU A 117 -1.74 -3.30 -5.44
C GLU A 117 -1.25 -2.22 -6.42
N LEU A 118 -2.10 -1.80 -7.35
CA LEU A 118 -1.77 -0.71 -8.28
C LEU A 118 -1.48 0.59 -7.52
N ARG A 119 -2.34 0.97 -6.58
CA ARG A 119 -2.13 2.16 -5.75
C ARG A 119 -0.85 2.07 -4.92
N LEU A 120 -0.53 0.90 -4.37
CA LEU A 120 0.71 0.68 -3.62
C LEU A 120 1.94 0.84 -4.52
N ALA A 121 1.89 0.34 -5.75
CA ALA A 121 2.97 0.51 -6.72
C ALA A 121 3.16 2.00 -7.13
N GLU A 122 2.07 2.73 -7.32
CA GLU A 122 2.10 4.17 -7.61
C GLU A 122 2.68 5.00 -6.45
N GLU A 123 2.30 4.66 -5.20
CA GLU A 123 2.85 5.29 -4.00
C GLU A 123 4.36 5.03 -3.87
N GLN A 124 4.80 3.79 -4.08
CA GLN A 124 6.21 3.42 -4.05
C GLN A 124 6.99 4.15 -5.15
N GLN A 125 6.50 4.16 -6.37
CA GLN A 125 7.13 4.89 -7.48
C GLN A 125 7.25 6.40 -7.18
N SER A 126 6.22 7.02 -6.63
CA SER A 126 6.25 8.44 -6.24
C SER A 126 7.31 8.70 -5.17
N THR A 127 7.43 7.81 -4.19
CA THR A 127 8.43 7.90 -3.12
C THR A 127 9.85 7.75 -3.68
N ASP A 128 10.08 6.78 -4.56
CA ASP A 128 11.37 6.53 -5.18
C ASP A 128 11.81 7.72 -6.05
N LEU A 129 10.90 8.31 -6.83
CA LEU A 129 11.16 9.51 -7.62
C LEU A 129 11.49 10.74 -6.75
N ALA A 130 10.80 10.90 -5.62
CA ALA A 130 11.10 11.97 -4.66
C ALA A 130 12.49 11.79 -4.05
N LEU A 131 12.85 10.57 -3.65
CA LEU A 131 14.17 10.23 -3.13
C LEU A 131 15.26 10.48 -4.18
N LEU A 132 15.04 10.04 -5.43
CA LEU A 132 15.99 10.26 -6.53
C LEU A 132 16.26 11.76 -6.73
N ARG A 133 15.22 12.59 -6.78
CA ARG A 133 15.36 14.05 -6.89
C ARG A 133 16.16 14.66 -5.73
N GLN A 134 15.91 14.17 -4.52
CA GLN A 134 16.65 14.60 -3.32
C GLN A 134 18.13 14.24 -3.41
N LEU A 135 18.46 13.01 -3.84
CA LEU A 135 19.83 12.57 -4.04
C LEU A 135 20.53 13.33 -5.17
N GLU A 136 19.85 13.54 -6.29
CA GLU A 136 20.38 14.35 -7.38
C GLU A 136 20.69 15.77 -6.93
N SER A 137 19.80 16.42 -6.21
CA SER A 137 20.02 17.78 -5.66
C SER A 137 21.23 17.80 -4.72
N LYS A 138 21.38 16.76 -3.86
CA LYS A 138 22.47 16.70 -2.88
C LYS A 138 23.85 16.47 -3.51
N TYR A 139 23.93 15.67 -4.58
CA TYR A 139 25.21 15.22 -5.14
C TYR A 139 25.59 15.87 -6.47
N ARG A 140 24.66 16.42 -7.23
CA ARG A 140 24.93 17.10 -8.51
C ARG A 140 25.45 18.52 -8.32
N THR A 141 25.00 19.25 -7.30
CA THR A 141 25.42 20.61 -7.03
C THR A 141 26.92 20.74 -6.71
N PRO A 142 27.50 19.88 -5.81
CA PRO A 142 28.93 19.96 -5.53
C PRO A 142 29.84 19.44 -6.67
N ALA A 143 29.32 18.64 -7.59
CA ALA A 143 30.09 18.19 -8.76
C ALA A 143 30.24 19.32 -9.79
N ARG A 144 29.18 20.09 -10.06
CA ARG A 144 29.24 21.27 -10.93
C ARG A 144 30.16 22.37 -10.41
N GLU A 145 30.18 22.62 -9.12
CA GLU A 145 31.08 23.59 -8.50
C GLU A 145 32.54 23.14 -8.62
N ARG A 146 32.85 21.85 -8.43
CA ARG A 146 34.19 21.30 -8.63
C ARG A 146 34.66 21.35 -10.08
N ASP A 147 33.79 21.06 -11.04
CA ASP A 147 34.12 21.16 -12.46
C ASP A 147 34.36 22.61 -12.90
N GLN A 148 33.66 23.57 -12.35
CA GLN A 148 33.91 24.98 -12.55
C GLN A 148 35.23 25.47 -11.91
N GLU A 149 35.54 25.03 -10.68
CA GLU A 149 36.82 25.32 -10.05
C GLU A 149 38.02 24.72 -10.82
N LEU A 150 37.87 23.50 -11.34
CA LEU A 150 38.89 22.86 -12.18
C LEU A 150 39.08 23.58 -13.51
N GLN A 151 38.05 24.14 -14.13
CA GLN A 151 38.16 24.93 -15.36
C GLN A 151 38.77 26.31 -15.14
N LEU A 152 38.57 26.88 -13.95
CA LEU A 152 39.19 28.17 -13.56
C LEU A 152 40.65 28.04 -13.11
N ALA A 153 41.07 26.84 -12.72
CA ALA A 153 42.43 26.56 -12.28
C ALA A 153 43.42 26.21 -13.39
N VAL A 154 43.00 26.17 -14.67
CA VAL A 154 43.94 25.99 -15.80
C VAL A 154 44.62 27.35 -16.06
N PRO A 155 45.92 27.49 -15.80
CA PRO A 155 46.66 28.70 -16.11
C PRO A 155 46.66 28.95 -17.61
N PRO A 156 46.60 30.24 -18.07
CA PRO A 156 46.67 30.53 -19.49
C PRO A 156 47.99 30.02 -20.05
N VAL A 157 47.87 29.17 -21.08
CA VAL A 157 49.07 28.70 -21.85
C VAL A 157 49.69 29.91 -22.47
N ASP A 158 50.87 30.25 -21.98
CA ASP A 158 51.71 31.33 -22.49
C ASP A 158 52.09 31.01 -23.93
N GLN A 159 51.42 31.64 -24.90
CA GLN A 159 51.77 31.54 -26.31
C GLN A 159 52.95 32.48 -26.57
N THR A 160 54.13 32.05 -26.23
CA THR A 160 55.34 32.71 -26.74
C THR A 160 55.38 32.61 -28.27
N PRO A 161 55.46 33.72 -29.00
CA PRO A 161 55.53 33.63 -30.47
C PRO A 161 56.90 33.02 -30.88
N VAL A 162 56.84 31.90 -31.59
CA VAL A 162 58.03 31.31 -32.23
C VAL A 162 58.44 32.23 -33.34
N THR A 163 59.53 32.94 -33.16
CA THR A 163 60.22 33.72 -34.21
C THR A 163 60.79 32.76 -35.25
N PRO A 164 60.53 32.94 -36.55
CA PRO A 164 61.13 32.10 -37.59
C PRO A 164 62.62 32.49 -37.74
N ILE A 165 63.51 31.52 -37.57
CA ILE A 165 64.94 31.65 -37.88
C ILE A 165 65.07 31.60 -39.40
N GLN A 166 65.37 32.76 -40.02
CA GLN A 166 65.81 32.86 -41.40
C GLN A 166 67.23 32.25 -41.52
N GLY A 167 67.31 31.05 -42.07
CA GLY A 167 68.61 30.48 -42.51
C GLY A 167 69.09 31.14 -43.77
N SER A 168 70.18 31.87 -43.67
CA SER A 168 70.93 32.38 -44.79
C SER A 168 71.76 31.29 -45.34
N LEU A 169 71.59 30.98 -46.64
CA LEU A 169 72.43 30.14 -47.46
C LEU A 169 73.65 30.95 -47.94
N PHE A 170 74.83 30.44 -47.64
CA PHE A 170 76.03 30.48 -48.47
C PHE A 170 76.80 29.21 -48.29
#